data_ae99de7ee7a46dca459765be3cf46954
#
_entry.id   ae99de7ee7a46dca459765be3cf46954
#
_cell.length_a   1.000
_cell.length_b   1.000
_cell.length_c   1.000
_cell.angle_alpha   90.00
_cell.angle_beta   90.00
_cell.angle_gamma   90.00
#
_symmetry.space_group_name_H-M   'P 1'
#
loop_
_entity.id
_entity.type
_entity.pdbx_description
1 polymer ?
#
loop_
_entity_poly.entity_id
_entity_poly.type
_entity_poly.pdbx_seq_one_letter_code
_entity_poly.pdbx_strand_id
1 'polypeptide(L)'
;MTIRGVLWTGLIWAWVFLCPVMGCVHYGQRPPSGDAVTHGPPSREALANAEYLSEFASGGKARLKDGSYREKAAPGSAIDIVITLSDRQAFGDLDGDGSEDAAVILIVQSGGSGTFYYLCAVLNEEGAPVNVATLFLGDRIQIRNLSVWSGQIEIDMLVQGPGDPMVKPTREVHQTYYLAGKRLIRQ
;
A
#
# COMPACT_ATOMS: atom_id res chain seq x y z
N MET A 1 -23.92 -83.17 51.85
CA MET A 1 -24.95 -83.20 50.84
C MET A 1 -24.41 -82.53 49.60
N THR A 2 -23.98 -83.41 48.72
CA THR A 2 -23.87 -83.42 47.25
C THR A 2 -24.07 -82.05 46.59
N ILE A 3 -23.21 -81.61 45.67
CA ILE A 3 -23.37 -81.72 44.22
C ILE A 3 -22.24 -80.93 43.54
N ARG A 4 -21.40 -81.56 42.78
CA ARG A 4 -21.16 -81.64 41.36
C ARG A 4 -20.67 -80.35 40.69
N GLY A 5 -19.47 -80.45 40.23
CA GLY A 5 -18.80 -79.60 39.33
C GLY A 5 -19.41 -79.54 37.92
N VAL A 6 -19.12 -78.46 37.24
CA VAL A 6 -19.16 -78.40 35.76
C VAL A 6 -17.94 -77.60 35.29
N LEU A 7 -17.16 -78.32 34.55
CA LEU A 7 -16.09 -77.78 33.71
C LEU A 7 -16.72 -76.94 32.56
N TRP A 8 -16.23 -75.76 32.39
CA TRP A 8 -16.50 -74.99 31.18
C TRP A 8 -15.16 -74.66 30.50
N THR A 9 -15.03 -75.34 29.42
CA THR A 9 -13.93 -75.23 28.48
C THR A 9 -13.88 -73.83 27.81
N GLY A 10 -12.67 -73.32 27.72
CA GLY A 10 -12.38 -72.02 27.14
C GLY A 10 -12.71 -71.86 25.66
N LEU A 11 -13.14 -70.73 25.31
CA LEU A 11 -13.10 -70.20 23.95
C LEU A 11 -12.33 -68.89 24.01
N ILE A 12 -11.09 -68.96 23.55
CA ILE A 12 -10.22 -67.82 23.34
C ILE A 12 -10.78 -67.10 22.08
N TRP A 13 -11.47 -66.00 22.30
CA TRP A 13 -11.79 -65.10 21.21
C TRP A 13 -10.61 -64.18 20.97
N ALA A 14 -9.87 -64.45 19.91
CA ALA A 14 -8.86 -63.56 19.36
C ALA A 14 -9.56 -62.33 18.80
N TRP A 15 -9.50 -61.24 19.51
CA TRP A 15 -9.86 -59.94 18.96
C TRP A 15 -8.74 -59.47 18.03
N VAL A 16 -8.97 -59.65 16.74
CA VAL A 16 -8.16 -59.01 15.71
C VAL A 16 -8.52 -57.54 15.77
N PHE A 17 -7.66 -56.74 16.39
CA PHE A 17 -7.72 -55.29 16.26
C PHE A 17 -7.35 -54.92 14.84
N LEU A 18 -8.41 -54.72 14.04
CA LEU A 18 -8.30 -54.10 12.74
C LEU A 18 -7.99 -52.61 13.01
N CYS A 19 -6.71 -52.25 12.99
CA CYS A 19 -6.26 -50.85 13.07
C CYS A 19 -6.73 -50.14 11.80
N PRO A 20 -7.65 -49.15 11.85
CA PRO A 20 -7.90 -48.34 10.68
C PRO A 20 -6.63 -47.55 10.41
N VAL A 21 -6.03 -47.76 9.24
CA VAL A 21 -4.95 -46.94 8.71
C VAL A 21 -5.57 -45.55 8.51
N MET A 22 -5.49 -44.73 9.55
CA MET A 22 -5.79 -43.33 9.48
C MET A 22 -4.72 -42.70 8.59
N GLY A 23 -5.05 -42.54 7.31
CA GLY A 23 -4.21 -41.84 6.36
C GLY A 23 -3.94 -40.46 6.94
N CYS A 24 -2.73 -40.22 7.42
CA CYS A 24 -2.24 -38.87 7.64
C CYS A 24 -2.30 -38.15 6.30
N VAL A 25 -3.36 -37.37 6.13
CA VAL A 25 -3.37 -36.32 5.12
C VAL A 25 -2.23 -35.39 5.51
N HIS A 26 -1.08 -35.59 4.91
CA HIS A 26 -0.03 -34.59 4.92
C HIS A 26 -0.65 -33.35 4.24
N TYR A 27 -1.11 -32.42 5.07
CA TYR A 27 -1.26 -31.04 4.62
C TYR A 27 0.10 -30.65 4.08
N GLY A 28 0.19 -30.61 2.76
CA GLY A 28 1.38 -30.14 2.08
C GLY A 28 1.70 -28.76 2.64
N GLN A 29 2.69 -28.71 3.54
CA GLN A 29 3.35 -27.46 3.82
C GLN A 29 3.86 -26.97 2.47
N ARG A 30 3.25 -25.87 1.98
CA ARG A 30 3.81 -25.12 0.87
C ARG A 30 5.27 -24.90 1.23
N PRO A 31 6.24 -25.36 0.42
CA PRO A 31 7.65 -25.07 0.71
C PRO A 31 7.74 -23.57 0.98
N PRO A 32 8.56 -23.10 1.94
CA PRO A 32 8.80 -21.69 2.10
C PRO A 32 9.20 -21.19 0.72
N SER A 33 8.38 -20.28 0.18
CA SER A 33 8.72 -19.52 -1.01
C SER A 33 10.13 -18.99 -0.76
N GLY A 34 11.06 -19.34 -1.65
CA GLY A 34 12.47 -19.02 -1.51
C GLY A 34 12.63 -17.60 -1.02
N ASP A 35 13.60 -17.35 -0.14
CA ASP A 35 13.84 -16.12 0.58
C ASP A 35 13.45 -14.91 -0.27
N ALA A 36 12.27 -14.34 0.02
CA ALA A 36 11.83 -13.13 -0.63
C ALA A 36 12.88 -12.08 -0.28
N VAL A 37 13.62 -11.61 -1.27
CA VAL A 37 14.58 -10.53 -1.07
C VAL A 37 13.76 -9.30 -0.72
N THR A 38 13.69 -8.97 0.57
CA THR A 38 13.03 -7.76 1.02
C THR A 38 13.94 -6.58 0.72
N HIS A 39 13.43 -5.60 0.01
CA HIS A 39 14.14 -4.38 -0.30
C HIS A 39 13.83 -3.32 0.75
N GLY A 40 14.86 -2.59 1.19
CA GLY A 40 14.67 -1.40 2.02
C GLY A 40 13.94 -0.30 1.24
N PRO A 41 13.54 0.80 1.91
CA PRO A 41 12.70 1.82 1.29
C PRO A 41 13.36 2.44 0.05
N PRO A 42 12.56 2.85 -0.95
CA PRO A 42 13.08 3.60 -2.09
C PRO A 42 13.80 4.85 -1.65
N SER A 43 14.98 5.13 -2.23
CA SER A 43 15.73 6.33 -1.88
C SER A 43 14.99 7.61 -2.32
N ARG A 44 15.24 8.73 -1.62
CA ARG A 44 14.68 10.03 -2.02
C ARG A 44 15.09 10.42 -3.43
N GLU A 45 16.30 10.09 -3.85
CA GLU A 45 16.80 10.34 -5.19
C GLU A 45 16.05 9.50 -6.23
N ALA A 46 15.79 8.22 -5.95
CA ALA A 46 15.01 7.35 -6.83
C ALA A 46 13.57 7.88 -6.97
N LEU A 47 12.92 8.27 -5.86
CA LEU A 47 11.59 8.89 -5.88
C LEU A 47 11.57 10.22 -6.65
N ALA A 48 12.61 11.05 -6.51
CA ALA A 48 12.73 12.33 -7.21
C ALA A 48 12.97 12.19 -8.72
N ASN A 49 13.30 10.98 -9.20
CA ASN A 49 13.53 10.69 -10.61
C ASN A 49 12.58 9.60 -11.15
N ALA A 50 11.54 9.25 -10.39
CA ALA A 50 10.53 8.27 -10.77
C ALA A 50 9.46 8.84 -11.70
N GLU A 51 8.66 7.95 -12.28
CA GLU A 51 7.50 8.30 -13.08
C GLU A 51 6.22 8.20 -12.25
N TYR A 52 5.38 9.23 -12.33
CA TYR A 52 4.14 9.32 -11.58
C TYR A 52 2.93 9.46 -12.49
N LEU A 53 1.84 8.81 -12.14
CA LEU A 53 0.54 8.97 -12.78
C LEU A 53 0.03 10.40 -12.50
N SER A 54 -0.31 11.13 -13.55
CA SER A 54 -0.83 12.49 -13.43
C SER A 54 -1.71 12.83 -14.62
N GLU A 55 -2.94 13.26 -14.35
CA GLU A 55 -3.87 13.76 -15.37
C GLU A 55 -3.42 15.08 -16.00
N PHE A 56 -2.48 15.78 -15.37
CA PHE A 56 -1.95 17.05 -15.86
C PHE A 56 -0.79 16.88 -16.85
N ALA A 57 -0.15 15.73 -16.88
CA ALA A 57 0.94 15.45 -17.80
C ALA A 57 0.42 14.92 -19.14
N SER A 58 1.01 15.35 -20.25
CA SER A 58 0.70 14.78 -21.55
C SER A 58 1.05 13.30 -21.56
N GLY A 59 0.09 12.45 -21.93
CA GLY A 59 0.24 11.00 -21.86
C GLY A 59 -0.09 10.38 -20.50
N GLY A 60 -0.61 11.15 -19.52
CA GLY A 60 -1.09 10.64 -18.24
C GLY A 60 0.00 10.28 -17.23
N LYS A 61 1.26 10.59 -17.53
CA LYS A 61 2.42 10.29 -16.70
C LYS A 61 3.45 11.41 -16.72
N ALA A 62 4.00 11.71 -15.55
CA ALA A 62 5.05 12.70 -15.35
C ALA A 62 6.33 12.02 -14.86
N ARG A 63 7.37 11.97 -15.67
CA ARG A 63 8.69 11.55 -15.21
C ARG A 63 9.40 12.74 -14.60
N LEU A 64 9.59 12.69 -13.28
CA LEU A 64 10.30 13.73 -12.57
C LEU A 64 11.79 13.68 -12.89
N LYS A 65 12.42 14.83 -12.82
CA LYS A 65 13.87 15.03 -12.82
C LYS A 65 14.21 15.92 -11.63
N ASP A 66 15.03 15.40 -10.73
CA ASP A 66 15.39 16.10 -9.48
C ASP A 66 14.15 16.62 -8.71
N GLY A 67 13.09 15.80 -8.64
CA GLY A 67 11.86 16.09 -7.92
C GLY A 67 10.88 17.01 -8.65
N SER A 68 11.11 17.35 -9.92
CA SER A 68 10.24 18.24 -10.67
C SER A 68 9.98 17.77 -12.10
N TYR A 69 8.76 18.00 -12.57
CA TYR A 69 8.38 17.86 -13.97
C TYR A 69 7.77 19.18 -14.44
N ARG A 70 8.06 19.58 -15.69
CA ARG A 70 7.54 20.79 -16.29
C ARG A 70 7.22 20.57 -17.75
N GLU A 71 6.03 21.00 -18.17
CA GLU A 71 5.63 21.08 -19.57
C GLU A 71 4.76 22.30 -19.85
N LYS A 72 4.60 22.67 -21.10
CA LYS A 72 3.66 23.72 -21.52
C LYS A 72 2.23 23.22 -21.42
N ALA A 73 1.32 24.03 -20.85
CA ALA A 73 -0.10 23.70 -20.74
C ALA A 73 -0.78 23.44 -22.11
N ALA A 74 -0.27 24.08 -23.17
CA ALA A 74 -0.65 23.84 -24.56
C ALA A 74 0.49 24.30 -25.48
N PRO A 75 0.56 23.83 -26.72
CA PRO A 75 1.52 24.33 -27.71
C PRO A 75 1.42 25.86 -27.87
N GLY A 76 2.54 26.57 -27.71
CA GLY A 76 2.61 28.02 -27.75
C GLY A 76 2.12 28.80 -26.52
N SER A 77 1.65 28.07 -25.46
CA SER A 77 1.26 28.70 -24.20
C SER A 77 2.46 29.29 -23.46
N ALA A 78 2.25 30.44 -22.81
CA ALA A 78 3.20 30.97 -21.84
C ALA A 78 3.10 30.25 -20.48
N ILE A 79 2.01 29.50 -20.26
CA ILE A 79 1.69 28.82 -19.01
C ILE A 79 2.38 27.47 -18.96
N ASP A 80 3.04 27.18 -17.85
CA ASP A 80 3.62 25.88 -17.56
C ASP A 80 2.76 25.11 -16.56
N ILE A 81 2.65 23.80 -16.79
CA ILE A 81 2.26 22.82 -15.77
C ILE A 81 3.54 22.42 -15.04
N VAL A 82 3.51 22.50 -13.73
CA VAL A 82 4.64 22.10 -12.88
C VAL A 82 4.15 21.07 -11.87
N ILE A 83 4.81 19.92 -11.82
CA ILE A 83 4.57 18.87 -10.84
C ILE A 83 5.83 18.73 -10.00
N THR A 84 5.70 18.82 -8.68
CA THR A 84 6.82 18.77 -7.76
C THR A 84 6.59 17.69 -6.71
N LEU A 85 7.60 16.89 -6.44
CA LEU A 85 7.62 15.97 -5.30
C LEU A 85 7.84 16.78 -4.02
N SER A 86 6.92 16.63 -3.08
CA SER A 86 7.06 17.23 -1.75
C SER A 86 8.15 16.53 -0.94
N ASP A 87 8.66 17.20 0.08
CA ASP A 87 9.55 16.62 1.09
C ASP A 87 8.80 15.68 2.07
N ARG A 88 7.46 15.68 2.05
CA ARG A 88 6.60 14.78 2.83
C ARG A 88 6.56 13.41 2.19
N GLN A 89 7.24 12.44 2.83
CA GLN A 89 7.33 11.05 2.42
C GLN A 89 7.19 10.16 3.66
N ALA A 90 6.55 9.02 3.51
CA ALA A 90 6.44 8.00 4.55
C ALA A 90 6.69 6.63 3.91
N PHE A 91 7.27 5.71 4.68
CA PHE A 91 7.69 4.42 4.19
C PHE A 91 7.06 3.31 5.01
N GLY A 92 6.80 2.18 4.38
CA GLY A 92 6.25 0.95 4.96
C GLY A 92 5.67 0.07 3.88
N ASP A 93 5.44 -1.18 4.20
CA ASP A 93 4.88 -2.19 3.30
C ASP A 93 3.39 -1.89 3.02
N LEU A 94 3.07 -1.46 1.80
CA LEU A 94 1.71 -1.05 1.39
C LEU A 94 0.91 -2.18 0.73
N ASP A 95 1.57 -3.21 0.17
CA ASP A 95 0.91 -4.29 -0.56
C ASP A 95 1.07 -5.67 0.10
N GLY A 96 1.87 -5.77 1.17
CA GLY A 96 2.06 -6.99 1.95
C GLY A 96 3.13 -7.93 1.40
N ASP A 97 4.04 -7.45 0.54
CA ASP A 97 5.11 -8.25 -0.04
C ASP A 97 6.35 -8.36 0.87
N GLY A 98 6.41 -7.55 1.93
CA GLY A 98 7.49 -7.48 2.91
C GLY A 98 8.59 -6.49 2.54
N SER A 99 8.55 -5.84 1.37
CA SER A 99 9.44 -4.75 1.00
C SER A 99 8.89 -3.42 1.52
N GLU A 100 9.76 -2.45 1.79
CA GLU A 100 9.30 -1.12 2.17
C GLU A 100 9.00 -0.27 0.93
N ASP A 101 7.74 0.15 0.83
CA ASP A 101 7.19 1.05 -0.18
C ASP A 101 7.23 2.50 0.28
N ALA A 102 6.72 3.40 -0.57
CA ALA A 102 6.61 4.82 -0.23
C ALA A 102 5.20 5.38 -0.46
N ALA A 103 4.71 6.16 0.50
CA ALA A 103 3.65 7.12 0.32
C ALA A 103 4.27 8.50 0.15
N VAL A 104 3.96 9.20 -0.95
CA VAL A 104 4.53 10.51 -1.24
C VAL A 104 3.45 11.51 -1.66
N ILE A 105 3.75 12.79 -1.53
CA ILE A 105 2.85 13.87 -1.95
C ILE A 105 3.43 14.55 -3.20
N LEU A 106 2.61 14.63 -4.24
CA LEU A 106 2.87 15.48 -5.39
C LEU A 106 2.09 16.80 -5.25
N ILE A 107 2.72 17.90 -5.64
CA ILE A 107 2.14 19.24 -5.71
C ILE A 107 2.08 19.64 -7.18
N VAL A 108 0.88 19.95 -7.67
CA VAL A 108 0.66 20.32 -9.06
C VAL A 108 0.21 21.79 -9.14
N GLN A 109 0.90 22.54 -9.97
CA GLN A 109 0.55 23.90 -10.38
C GLN A 109 0.29 23.90 -11.88
N SER A 110 -0.96 24.13 -12.28
CA SER A 110 -1.39 24.04 -13.68
C SER A 110 -1.49 25.41 -14.37
N GLY A 111 -0.81 26.43 -13.83
CA GLY A 111 -0.75 27.78 -14.37
C GLY A 111 -1.91 28.69 -13.97
N GLY A 112 -2.89 28.19 -13.24
CA GLY A 112 -3.92 28.98 -12.56
C GLY A 112 -3.53 29.35 -11.13
N SER A 113 -4.50 29.79 -10.33
CA SER A 113 -4.30 30.12 -8.90
C SER A 113 -4.36 28.90 -7.98
N GLY A 114 -4.71 27.71 -8.50
CA GLY A 114 -4.81 26.47 -7.75
C GLY A 114 -3.43 25.85 -7.46
N THR A 115 -3.34 25.20 -6.31
CA THR A 115 -2.21 24.34 -5.94
C THR A 115 -2.78 23.01 -5.47
N PHE A 116 -2.66 22.00 -6.29
CA PHE A 116 -3.33 20.73 -6.11
C PHE A 116 -2.38 19.70 -5.48
N TYR A 117 -2.86 19.00 -4.48
CA TYR A 117 -2.08 18.00 -3.73
C TYR A 117 -2.61 16.60 -4.04
N TYR A 118 -1.69 15.70 -4.32
CA TYR A 118 -1.99 14.30 -4.63
C TYR A 118 -1.20 13.38 -3.73
N LEU A 119 -1.87 12.37 -3.18
CA LEU A 119 -1.23 11.24 -2.52
C LEU A 119 -0.90 10.19 -3.56
N CYS A 120 0.34 9.73 -3.56
CA CYS A 120 0.81 8.66 -4.43
C CYS A 120 1.27 7.45 -3.61
N ALA A 121 0.80 6.26 -3.96
CA ALA A 121 1.39 5.01 -3.51
C ALA A 121 2.45 4.57 -4.54
N VAL A 122 3.65 4.31 -4.05
CA VAL A 122 4.82 3.94 -4.85
C VAL A 122 5.37 2.64 -4.31
N LEU A 123 5.19 1.55 -5.05
CA LEU A 123 5.73 0.24 -4.70
C LEU A 123 7.22 0.16 -5.01
N ASN A 124 7.91 -0.63 -4.24
CA ASN A 124 9.31 -0.94 -4.40
C ASN A 124 9.48 -2.25 -5.18
N GLU A 125 9.33 -2.20 -6.50
CA GLU A 125 9.47 -3.35 -7.36
C GLU A 125 10.97 -3.64 -7.62
N GLU A 126 11.52 -4.66 -6.94
CA GLU A 126 12.92 -5.09 -7.08
C GLU A 126 13.96 -3.95 -6.86
N GLY A 127 13.66 -3.03 -5.95
CA GLY A 127 14.51 -1.87 -5.67
C GLY A 127 14.21 -0.64 -6.52
N ALA A 128 13.25 -0.71 -7.45
CA ALA A 128 12.84 0.41 -8.28
C ALA A 128 11.48 0.98 -7.82
N PRO A 129 11.33 2.30 -7.67
CA PRO A 129 10.06 2.92 -7.30
C PRO A 129 9.08 2.92 -8.48
N VAL A 130 7.91 2.32 -8.29
CA VAL A 130 6.82 2.26 -9.28
C VAL A 130 5.56 2.89 -8.69
N ASN A 131 5.13 4.02 -9.21
CA ASN A 131 3.87 4.64 -8.79
C ASN A 131 2.68 3.85 -9.36
N VAL A 132 1.89 3.25 -8.47
CA VAL A 132 0.74 2.40 -8.83
C VAL A 132 -0.60 3.07 -8.62
N ALA A 133 -0.67 4.09 -7.77
CA ALA A 133 -1.91 4.82 -7.49
C ALA A 133 -1.62 6.28 -7.16
N THR A 134 -2.48 7.17 -7.65
CA THR A 134 -2.48 8.61 -7.37
C THR A 134 -3.89 9.06 -7.04
N LEU A 135 -4.05 9.78 -5.92
CA LEU A 135 -5.33 10.25 -5.40
C LEU A 135 -5.28 11.74 -5.11
N PHE A 136 -6.25 12.47 -5.61
CA PHE A 136 -6.43 13.89 -5.29
C PHE A 136 -6.83 14.09 -3.83
N LEU A 137 -6.08 14.91 -3.09
CA LEU A 137 -6.34 15.26 -1.69
C LEU A 137 -7.08 16.60 -1.54
N GLY A 138 -6.78 17.56 -2.40
CA GLY A 138 -7.41 18.87 -2.34
C GLY A 138 -6.60 20.00 -2.96
N ASP A 139 -7.22 21.19 -3.05
CA ASP A 139 -6.58 22.41 -3.50
C ASP A 139 -6.13 23.24 -2.30
N ARG A 140 -4.89 23.74 -2.31
CA ARG A 140 -4.33 24.64 -1.28
C ARG A 140 -4.47 24.12 0.16
N ILE A 141 -4.35 22.81 0.34
CA ILE A 141 -4.33 22.17 1.65
C ILE A 141 -2.94 22.28 2.29
N GLN A 142 -2.85 21.98 3.59
CA GLN A 142 -1.57 21.88 4.28
C GLN A 142 -1.43 20.47 4.87
N ILE A 143 -0.47 19.70 4.39
CA ILE A 143 -0.16 18.41 4.98
C ILE A 143 0.65 18.65 6.27
N ARG A 144 0.12 18.19 7.41
CA ARG A 144 0.74 18.29 8.73
C ARG A 144 1.60 17.07 9.02
N ASN A 145 1.03 15.89 8.80
CA ASN A 145 1.69 14.62 8.98
C ASN A 145 1.36 13.65 7.84
N LEU A 146 2.29 12.77 7.54
CA LEU A 146 2.13 11.64 6.65
C LEU A 146 2.88 10.48 7.28
N SER A 147 2.21 9.35 7.50
CA SER A 147 2.78 8.14 8.06
C SER A 147 2.25 6.90 7.36
N VAL A 148 3.01 5.81 7.42
CA VAL A 148 2.57 4.47 7.02
C VAL A 148 2.68 3.56 8.23
N TRP A 149 1.60 2.89 8.55
CA TRP A 149 1.54 1.94 9.65
C TRP A 149 0.65 0.77 9.28
N SER A 150 1.17 -0.44 9.41
CA SER A 150 0.42 -1.68 9.16
C SER A 150 -0.30 -1.71 7.79
N GLY A 151 0.39 -1.27 6.72
CA GLY A 151 -0.16 -1.22 5.36
C GLY A 151 -1.14 -0.06 5.10
N GLN A 152 -1.33 0.82 6.08
CA GLN A 152 -2.21 1.98 5.98
C GLN A 152 -1.42 3.27 5.91
N ILE A 153 -1.90 4.20 5.09
CA ILE A 153 -1.35 5.55 4.96
C ILE A 153 -2.25 6.49 5.77
N GLU A 154 -1.69 7.15 6.76
CA GLU A 154 -2.38 8.12 7.59
C GLU A 154 -1.92 9.54 7.25
N ILE A 155 -2.87 10.46 7.08
CA ILE A 155 -2.62 11.85 6.73
C ILE A 155 -3.37 12.77 7.67
N ASP A 156 -2.64 13.67 8.32
CA ASP A 156 -3.19 14.84 9.01
C ASP A 156 -3.00 16.07 8.14
N MET A 157 -4.07 16.79 7.87
CA MET A 157 -4.02 17.96 7.01
C MET A 157 -5.01 19.04 7.43
N LEU A 158 -4.73 20.28 7.02
CA LEU A 158 -5.71 21.36 7.06
C LEU A 158 -6.34 21.50 5.67
N VAL A 159 -7.66 21.56 5.64
CA VAL A 159 -8.45 21.82 4.43
C VAL A 159 -9.30 23.08 4.64
N GLN A 160 -9.84 23.62 3.56
CA GLN A 160 -10.72 24.78 3.63
C GLN A 160 -11.95 24.49 4.51
N GLY A 161 -12.16 25.34 5.51
CA GLY A 161 -13.37 25.37 6.32
C GLY A 161 -14.38 26.38 5.79
N PRO A 162 -15.62 26.37 6.27
CA PRO A 162 -16.60 27.40 5.95
C PRO A 162 -16.10 28.80 6.33
N GLY A 163 -16.00 29.69 5.35
CA GLY A 163 -15.55 31.08 5.56
C GLY A 163 -14.03 31.29 5.57
N ASP A 164 -13.24 30.26 5.34
CA ASP A 164 -11.79 30.40 5.25
C ASP A 164 -11.39 31.21 3.99
N PRO A 165 -10.37 32.07 4.11
CA PRO A 165 -9.69 32.59 2.94
C PRO A 165 -9.06 31.44 2.12
N MET A 166 -9.10 31.53 0.81
CA MET A 166 -8.61 30.48 -0.10
C MET A 166 -7.15 30.02 0.14
N VAL A 167 -6.35 30.88 0.76
CA VAL A 167 -4.92 30.62 1.00
C VAL A 167 -4.61 30.18 2.44
N LYS A 168 -5.63 30.09 3.31
CA LYS A 168 -5.44 29.78 4.73
C LYS A 168 -6.47 28.76 5.20
N PRO A 169 -6.26 27.47 4.92
CA PRO A 169 -7.12 26.41 5.43
C PRO A 169 -6.99 26.30 6.95
N THR A 170 -8.13 26.10 7.64
CA THR A 170 -8.16 25.99 9.11
C THR A 170 -8.77 24.72 9.63
N ARG A 171 -9.55 24.00 8.85
CA ARG A 171 -10.23 22.78 9.28
C ARG A 171 -9.26 21.60 9.30
N GLU A 172 -9.00 21.05 10.48
CA GLU A 172 -8.22 19.84 10.66
C GLU A 172 -9.00 18.61 10.16
N VAL A 173 -8.31 17.76 9.42
CA VAL A 173 -8.83 16.50 8.90
C VAL A 173 -7.77 15.43 9.05
N HIS A 174 -8.16 14.30 9.64
CA HIS A 174 -7.41 13.05 9.63
C HIS A 174 -8.03 12.09 8.63
N GLN A 175 -7.25 11.47 7.79
CA GLN A 175 -7.70 10.48 6.82
C GLN A 175 -6.76 9.29 6.77
N THR A 176 -7.35 8.10 6.64
CA THR A 176 -6.63 6.85 6.50
C THR A 176 -6.95 6.24 5.14
N TYR A 177 -5.92 5.75 4.47
CA TYR A 177 -6.03 5.09 3.17
C TYR A 177 -5.32 3.74 3.20
N TYR A 178 -5.77 2.82 2.36
CA TYR A 178 -5.06 1.58 2.07
C TYR A 178 -4.99 1.35 0.56
N LEU A 179 -3.99 0.57 0.14
CA LEU A 179 -3.82 0.21 -1.26
C LEU A 179 -4.64 -1.05 -1.57
N ALA A 180 -5.58 -0.97 -2.51
CA ALA A 180 -6.36 -2.09 -3.02
C ALA A 180 -6.05 -2.30 -4.51
N GLY A 181 -5.11 -3.19 -4.79
CA GLY A 181 -4.54 -3.32 -6.13
C GLY A 181 -3.86 -2.03 -6.57
N LYS A 182 -4.38 -1.36 -7.60
CA LYS A 182 -3.84 -0.07 -8.10
C LYS A 182 -4.71 1.13 -7.71
N ARG A 183 -5.35 1.08 -6.55
CA ARG A 183 -6.24 2.16 -6.09
C ARG A 183 -6.04 2.44 -4.61
N LEU A 184 -5.97 3.71 -4.26
CA LEU A 184 -6.04 4.19 -2.88
C LEU A 184 -7.50 4.32 -2.47
N ILE A 185 -7.89 3.61 -1.42
CA ILE A 185 -9.24 3.60 -0.86
C ILE A 185 -9.20 4.24 0.52
N ARG A 186 -10.08 5.22 0.74
CA ARG A 186 -10.25 5.84 2.06
C ARG A 186 -11.10 4.95 2.96
N GLN A 187 -10.69 4.78 4.20
CA GLN A 187 -11.48 4.16 5.27
C GLN A 187 -12.57 5.10 5.77
#